data_6cbfe0b112426ec023fc790c86b9d072
#
_entry.id   6cbfe0b112426ec023fc790c86b9d072
#
_cell.length_a   1.000
_cell.length_b   1.000
_cell.length_c   1.000
_cell.angle_alpha   90.00
_cell.angle_beta   90.00
_cell.angle_gamma   90.00
#
_symmetry.space_group_name_H-M   'P 1'
#
loop_
_entity.id
_entity.type
_entity.pdbx_description
1 polymer ?
#
loop_
_entity_poly.entity_id
_entity_poly.type
_entity_poly.pdbx_seq_one_letter_code
_entity_poly.pdbx_strand_id
1 'polypeptide(L)'
;MSLRKTSRVTVAPAAQMDWLDDLPPQGLDALQALEWLNFWTGLGLLRHIDSALAAQLLRLDAQSRGALLVAAALLAQMEGRGHTCLPLADLCQAPVALLGWPASAVEGPQGLRALWTRLPATLADWQAALQGRCVRGQGAPDQGQPLVLGGTPDAPLLYLRRYAGYEQRVGQGLLQRAGAPLPVPEVAARIWLDRFFAPREDAATDWQKLACAVALRARLSVITGGPGTGKTYTAARLLALLLALHEEANPLRVALAAPTGKAA
;
A
#
# COMPACT_ATOMS: atom_id res chain seq x y z
N MET A 1 46.71 16.54 -80.18
CA MET A 1 45.65 15.57 -79.86
C MET A 1 45.65 15.35 -78.34
N SER A 2 44.78 16.06 -77.63
CA SER A 2 44.80 16.10 -76.16
C SER A 2 43.64 15.24 -75.66
N LEU A 3 43.99 14.20 -74.89
CA LEU A 3 43.04 13.29 -74.27
C LEU A 3 42.49 13.92 -72.94
N ARG A 4 41.19 14.21 -72.89
CA ARG A 4 40.53 14.66 -71.71
C ARG A 4 40.43 13.53 -70.68
N LYS A 5 41.03 13.77 -69.49
CA LYS A 5 40.83 12.94 -68.32
C LYS A 5 39.43 13.13 -67.78
N THR A 6 38.56 12.13 -67.77
CA THR A 6 37.28 12.08 -67.08
C THR A 6 37.55 11.87 -65.60
N SER A 7 37.24 12.86 -64.79
CA SER A 7 37.24 12.72 -63.30
C SER A 7 36.04 11.88 -62.88
N ARG A 8 36.31 10.75 -62.27
CA ARG A 8 35.30 9.98 -61.53
C ARG A 8 34.96 10.73 -60.26
N VAL A 9 33.73 11.19 -60.16
CA VAL A 9 33.16 11.69 -58.89
C VAL A 9 32.89 10.46 -57.99
N THR A 10 33.68 10.32 -56.96
CA THR A 10 33.46 9.33 -55.89
C THR A 10 32.38 9.91 -55.00
N VAL A 11 31.17 9.34 -55.10
CA VAL A 11 30.07 9.63 -54.14
C VAL A 11 30.48 8.95 -52.83
N ALA A 12 30.70 9.75 -51.77
CA ALA A 12 30.89 9.25 -50.42
C ALA A 12 29.61 8.48 -49.97
N PRO A 13 29.79 7.34 -49.27
CA PRO A 13 28.62 6.64 -48.71
C PRO A 13 27.88 7.58 -47.78
N ALA A 14 26.56 7.65 -47.95
CA ALA A 14 25.69 8.41 -47.07
C ALA A 14 25.98 8.00 -45.63
N ALA A 15 26.40 8.96 -44.79
CA ALA A 15 26.49 8.76 -43.38
C ALA A 15 25.07 8.35 -42.90
N GLN A 16 24.98 7.10 -42.53
CA GLN A 16 23.80 6.57 -41.85
C GLN A 16 23.61 7.42 -40.58
N MET A 17 22.50 8.12 -40.51
CA MET A 17 22.19 9.02 -39.39
C MET A 17 21.91 8.17 -38.16
N ASP A 18 22.89 8.01 -37.30
CA ASP A 18 22.87 7.29 -36.00
C ASP A 18 22.03 8.00 -34.92
N TRP A 19 21.22 9.02 -35.30
CA TRP A 19 20.38 9.71 -34.34
C TRP A 19 19.12 8.94 -33.93
N LEU A 20 18.82 7.82 -34.57
CA LEU A 20 17.70 6.94 -34.22
C LEU A 20 18.01 6.02 -33.04
N ASP A 21 19.28 5.77 -32.74
CA ASP A 21 19.72 4.92 -31.63
C ASP A 21 19.81 5.67 -30.29
N ASP A 22 19.79 7.01 -30.31
CA ASP A 22 19.83 7.89 -29.14
C ASP A 22 18.45 8.34 -28.64
N LEU A 23 17.37 7.90 -29.26
CA LEU A 23 16.04 8.12 -28.70
C LEU A 23 15.87 7.18 -27.50
N PRO A 24 15.61 7.75 -26.29
CA PRO A 24 15.26 6.91 -25.14
C PRO A 24 14.12 5.97 -25.55
N PRO A 25 14.13 4.71 -25.12
CA PRO A 25 13.11 3.75 -25.51
C PRO A 25 11.75 4.41 -25.32
N GLN A 26 10.98 4.53 -26.42
CA GLN A 26 9.68 5.20 -26.37
C GLN A 26 8.87 4.48 -25.31
N GLY A 27 8.67 5.15 -24.15
CA GLY A 27 7.92 4.61 -23.05
C GLY A 27 6.53 4.20 -23.56
N LEU A 28 5.90 3.28 -22.86
CA LEU A 28 4.56 2.80 -23.20
C LEU A 28 3.60 3.99 -23.32
N ASP A 29 3.01 4.19 -24.50
CA ASP A 29 1.97 5.21 -24.67
C ASP A 29 0.64 4.78 -24.04
N ALA A 30 -0.27 5.73 -23.85
CA ALA A 30 -1.51 5.50 -23.15
C ALA A 30 -2.46 4.54 -23.89
N LEU A 31 -2.52 4.60 -25.21
CA LEU A 31 -3.41 3.74 -26.00
C LEU A 31 -2.90 2.30 -26.01
N GLN A 32 -1.59 2.13 -26.21
CA GLN A 32 -0.94 0.82 -26.11
C GLN A 32 -1.11 0.22 -24.71
N ALA A 33 -1.02 1.01 -23.66
CA ALA A 33 -1.29 0.54 -22.30
C ALA A 33 -2.71 0.00 -22.17
N LEU A 34 -3.73 0.69 -22.71
CA LEU A 34 -5.12 0.21 -22.68
C LEU A 34 -5.30 -1.06 -23.50
N GLU A 35 -4.63 -1.22 -24.64
CA GLU A 35 -4.64 -2.46 -25.42
C GLU A 35 -4.12 -3.65 -24.60
N TRP A 36 -2.99 -3.49 -23.91
CA TRP A 36 -2.44 -4.51 -23.01
C TRP A 36 -3.41 -4.83 -21.87
N LEU A 37 -3.99 -3.83 -21.22
CA LEU A 37 -4.93 -4.01 -20.11
C LEU A 37 -6.20 -4.73 -20.57
N ASN A 38 -6.72 -4.40 -21.76
CA ASN A 38 -7.87 -5.09 -22.36
C ASN A 38 -7.55 -6.55 -22.71
N PHE A 39 -6.36 -6.81 -23.25
CA PHE A 39 -5.88 -8.17 -23.50
C PHE A 39 -5.84 -9.00 -22.21
N TRP A 40 -5.24 -8.47 -21.14
CA TRP A 40 -5.19 -9.14 -19.84
C TRP A 40 -6.56 -9.31 -19.18
N THR A 41 -7.48 -8.39 -19.43
CA THR A 41 -8.88 -8.54 -19.01
C THR A 41 -9.55 -9.70 -19.76
N GLY A 42 -9.30 -9.84 -21.06
CA GLY A 42 -9.79 -10.96 -21.87
C GLY A 42 -9.25 -12.32 -21.42
N LEU A 43 -8.04 -12.36 -20.86
CA LEU A 43 -7.45 -13.55 -20.24
C LEU A 43 -7.94 -13.83 -18.79
N GLY A 44 -8.77 -12.96 -18.22
CA GLY A 44 -9.22 -13.08 -16.83
C GLY A 44 -8.16 -12.74 -15.78
N LEU A 45 -7.03 -12.13 -16.16
CA LEU A 45 -5.98 -11.67 -15.25
C LEU A 45 -6.37 -10.37 -14.53
N LEU A 46 -7.13 -9.53 -15.21
CA LEU A 46 -7.73 -8.31 -14.69
C LEU A 46 -9.26 -8.42 -14.75
N ARG A 47 -9.93 -7.75 -13.82
CA ARG A 47 -11.39 -7.55 -13.90
C ARG A 47 -11.69 -6.40 -14.87
N HIS A 48 -12.88 -6.38 -15.46
CA HIS A 48 -13.31 -5.26 -16.31
C HIS A 48 -13.23 -3.90 -15.61
N ILE A 49 -13.48 -3.85 -14.30
CA ILE A 49 -13.37 -2.61 -13.52
C ILE A 49 -11.93 -2.11 -13.41
N ASP A 50 -10.94 -3.00 -13.44
CA ASP A 50 -9.52 -2.64 -13.32
C ASP A 50 -9.07 -1.90 -14.60
N SER A 51 -9.40 -2.42 -15.77
CA SER A 51 -9.13 -1.76 -17.07
C SER A 51 -10.01 -0.52 -17.27
N ALA A 52 -11.25 -0.54 -16.81
CA ALA A 52 -12.14 0.63 -16.87
C ALA A 52 -11.62 1.81 -16.05
N LEU A 53 -11.00 1.57 -14.89
CA LEU A 53 -10.36 2.64 -14.12
C LEU A 53 -9.26 3.31 -14.94
N ALA A 54 -8.37 2.55 -15.58
CA ALA A 54 -7.31 3.09 -16.44
C ALA A 54 -7.89 3.92 -17.58
N ALA A 55 -8.91 3.41 -18.28
CA ALA A 55 -9.58 4.14 -19.34
C ALA A 55 -10.23 5.46 -18.84
N GLN A 56 -10.80 5.45 -17.63
CA GLN A 56 -11.38 6.64 -17.04
C GLN A 56 -10.32 7.68 -16.67
N LEU A 57 -9.14 7.26 -16.18
CA LEU A 57 -8.03 8.18 -15.91
C LEU A 57 -7.55 8.87 -17.19
N LEU A 58 -7.45 8.14 -18.30
CA LEU A 58 -7.10 8.74 -19.60
C LEU A 58 -8.14 9.76 -20.08
N ARG A 59 -9.44 9.53 -19.80
CA ARG A 59 -10.50 10.51 -20.11
C ARG A 59 -10.40 11.77 -19.24
N LEU A 60 -9.99 11.62 -17.97
CA LEU A 60 -9.82 12.76 -17.05
C LEU A 60 -8.56 13.56 -17.35
N ASP A 61 -7.53 12.91 -17.85
CA ASP A 61 -6.26 13.54 -18.22
C ASP A 61 -5.69 12.84 -19.45
N ALA A 62 -5.92 13.46 -20.63
CA ALA A 62 -5.44 12.94 -21.91
C ALA A 62 -3.91 12.86 -22.03
N GLN A 63 -3.17 13.50 -21.11
CA GLN A 63 -1.71 13.44 -21.03
C GLN A 63 -1.20 12.35 -20.09
N SER A 64 -2.09 11.52 -19.54
CA SER A 64 -1.71 10.39 -18.69
C SER A 64 -0.75 9.45 -19.42
N ARG A 65 0.35 9.12 -18.77
CA ARG A 65 1.35 8.20 -19.31
C ARG A 65 0.85 6.75 -19.22
N GLY A 66 1.25 5.88 -20.14
CA GLY A 66 0.88 4.46 -20.12
C GLY A 66 1.25 3.74 -18.81
N ALA A 67 2.39 4.08 -18.21
CA ALA A 67 2.80 3.54 -16.92
C ALA A 67 1.81 3.87 -15.79
N LEU A 68 1.23 5.09 -15.77
CA LEU A 68 0.17 5.46 -14.82
C LEU A 68 -1.07 4.58 -14.99
N LEU A 69 -1.49 4.35 -16.24
CA LEU A 69 -2.66 3.53 -16.54
C LEU A 69 -2.46 2.07 -16.11
N VAL A 70 -1.27 1.52 -16.37
CA VAL A 70 -0.90 0.17 -15.91
C VAL A 70 -0.90 0.11 -14.38
N ALA A 71 -0.23 1.05 -13.70
CA ALA A 71 -0.20 1.09 -12.23
C ALA A 71 -1.61 1.20 -11.62
N ALA A 72 -2.49 1.99 -12.22
CA ALA A 72 -3.86 2.15 -11.75
C ALA A 72 -4.70 0.88 -11.90
N ALA A 73 -4.56 0.17 -13.03
CA ALA A 73 -5.25 -1.10 -13.22
C ALA A 73 -4.74 -2.18 -12.25
N LEU A 74 -3.42 -2.25 -12.03
CA LEU A 74 -2.82 -3.17 -11.06
C LEU A 74 -3.22 -2.82 -9.62
N LEU A 75 -3.28 -1.54 -9.27
CA LEU A 75 -3.81 -1.08 -7.98
C LEU A 75 -5.25 -1.55 -7.76
N ALA A 76 -6.11 -1.39 -8.78
CA ALA A 76 -7.49 -1.86 -8.70
C ALA A 76 -7.58 -3.38 -8.54
N GLN A 77 -6.73 -4.14 -9.26
CA GLN A 77 -6.63 -5.59 -9.10
C GLN A 77 -6.20 -5.98 -7.68
N MET A 78 -5.19 -5.31 -7.13
CA MET A 78 -4.71 -5.54 -5.76
C MET A 78 -5.81 -5.23 -4.73
N GLU A 79 -6.59 -4.17 -4.96
CA GLU A 79 -7.77 -3.84 -4.14
C GLU A 79 -8.78 -5.00 -4.14
N GLY A 80 -9.08 -5.58 -5.29
CA GLY A 80 -9.96 -6.73 -5.39
C GLY A 80 -9.45 -7.98 -4.66
N ARG A 81 -8.18 -8.04 -4.34
CA ARG A 81 -7.54 -9.08 -3.51
C ARG A 81 -7.45 -8.70 -2.02
N GLY A 82 -8.01 -7.55 -1.62
CA GLY A 82 -8.02 -7.09 -0.24
C GLY A 82 -6.85 -6.20 0.17
N HIS A 83 -6.02 -5.76 -0.77
CA HIS A 83 -4.94 -4.80 -0.49
C HIS A 83 -5.48 -3.36 -0.55
N THR A 84 -4.91 -2.48 0.26
CA THR A 84 -5.32 -1.06 0.32
C THR A 84 -4.49 -0.17 -0.59
N CYS A 85 -3.32 -0.62 -1.02
CA CYS A 85 -2.36 0.12 -1.84
C CYS A 85 -1.55 -0.80 -2.74
N LEU A 86 -0.84 -0.19 -3.69
CA LEU A 86 0.16 -0.83 -4.54
C LEU A 86 1.55 -0.34 -4.12
N PRO A 87 2.42 -1.20 -3.57
CA PRO A 87 3.79 -0.86 -3.22
C PRO A 87 4.62 -0.71 -4.51
N LEU A 88 5.09 0.51 -4.80
CA LEU A 88 5.82 0.76 -6.05
C LEU A 88 7.22 0.15 -6.06
N ALA A 89 7.86 0.01 -4.89
CA ALA A 89 9.16 -0.66 -4.78
C ALA A 89 9.04 -2.16 -5.17
N ASP A 90 8.04 -2.85 -4.63
CA ASP A 90 7.79 -4.26 -4.95
C ASP A 90 7.36 -4.43 -6.41
N LEU A 91 6.53 -3.51 -6.91
CA LEU A 91 6.12 -3.48 -8.31
C LEU A 91 7.34 -3.34 -9.24
N CYS A 92 8.28 -2.47 -8.91
CA CYS A 92 9.49 -2.24 -9.70
C CYS A 92 10.45 -3.44 -9.65
N GLN A 93 10.68 -4.00 -8.45
CA GLN A 93 11.70 -5.03 -8.23
C GLN A 93 11.23 -6.44 -8.54
N ALA A 94 9.98 -6.78 -8.21
CA ALA A 94 9.47 -8.14 -8.28
C ALA A 94 7.99 -8.20 -8.74
N PRO A 95 7.64 -7.66 -9.92
CA PRO A 95 6.25 -7.59 -10.39
C PRO A 95 5.58 -8.97 -10.49
N VAL A 96 6.33 -9.98 -10.89
CA VAL A 96 5.81 -11.36 -11.02
C VAL A 96 5.40 -11.93 -9.65
N ALA A 97 6.23 -11.73 -8.62
CA ALA A 97 5.95 -12.19 -7.27
C ALA A 97 4.76 -11.40 -6.66
N LEU A 98 4.73 -10.09 -6.86
CA LEU A 98 3.67 -9.22 -6.36
C LEU A 98 2.30 -9.59 -6.97
N LEU A 99 2.25 -9.79 -8.29
CA LEU A 99 1.00 -10.05 -8.99
C LEU A 99 0.54 -11.51 -8.84
N GLY A 100 1.47 -12.46 -8.64
CA GLY A 100 1.17 -13.88 -8.49
C GLY A 100 0.47 -14.48 -9.72
N TRP A 101 0.75 -13.95 -10.92
CA TRP A 101 0.16 -14.43 -12.17
C TRP A 101 0.79 -15.75 -12.61
N PRO A 102 0.05 -16.60 -13.34
CA PRO A 102 0.59 -17.86 -13.85
C PRO A 102 1.71 -17.64 -14.88
N ALA A 103 2.62 -18.59 -14.99
CA ALA A 103 3.76 -18.50 -15.91
C ALA A 103 3.32 -18.22 -17.38
N SER A 104 2.19 -18.76 -17.82
CA SER A 104 1.62 -18.50 -19.14
C SER A 104 1.24 -17.02 -19.38
N ALA A 105 0.94 -16.28 -18.33
CA ALA A 105 0.64 -14.84 -18.39
C ALA A 105 1.88 -13.98 -18.24
N VAL A 106 2.97 -14.54 -17.70
CA VAL A 106 4.24 -13.83 -17.51
C VAL A 106 5.09 -13.87 -18.77
N GLU A 107 5.16 -15.05 -19.40
CA GLU A 107 5.99 -15.28 -20.59
C GLU A 107 5.18 -15.06 -21.89
N GLY A 108 5.87 -14.83 -22.99
CA GLY A 108 5.26 -14.64 -24.30
C GLY A 108 5.21 -13.18 -24.77
N PRO A 109 4.80 -12.96 -26.03
CA PRO A 109 4.92 -11.65 -26.69
C PRO A 109 3.97 -10.59 -26.09
N GLN A 110 2.89 -11.01 -25.44
CA GLN A 110 1.95 -10.13 -24.72
C GLN A 110 1.91 -10.46 -23.22
N GLY A 111 2.95 -11.13 -22.72
CA GLY A 111 3.09 -11.43 -21.30
C GLY A 111 3.62 -10.24 -20.48
N LEU A 112 3.58 -10.41 -19.17
CA LEU A 112 4.03 -9.39 -18.22
C LEU A 112 5.47 -8.94 -18.50
N ARG A 113 6.40 -9.87 -18.79
CA ARG A 113 7.80 -9.53 -19.07
C ARG A 113 7.95 -8.63 -20.30
N ALA A 114 7.20 -8.89 -21.35
CA ALA A 114 7.26 -8.07 -22.56
C ALA A 114 6.79 -6.64 -22.32
N LEU A 115 5.70 -6.46 -21.52
CA LEU A 115 5.27 -5.13 -21.13
C LEU A 115 6.30 -4.44 -20.22
N TRP A 116 6.92 -5.19 -19.30
CA TRP A 116 7.84 -4.63 -18.31
C TRP A 116 9.06 -3.96 -18.93
N THR A 117 9.52 -4.44 -20.09
CA THR A 117 10.62 -3.78 -20.83
C THR A 117 10.29 -2.38 -21.35
N ARG A 118 9.00 -2.01 -21.37
CA ARG A 118 8.48 -0.74 -21.86
C ARG A 118 8.02 0.20 -20.73
N LEU A 119 8.08 -0.29 -19.49
CA LEU A 119 7.71 0.44 -18.28
C LEU A 119 8.95 1.03 -17.61
N PRO A 120 8.79 2.01 -16.70
CA PRO A 120 9.91 2.58 -15.97
C PRO A 120 10.77 1.50 -15.30
N ALA A 121 12.09 1.59 -15.48
CA ALA A 121 13.04 0.62 -14.94
C ALA A 121 13.39 0.87 -13.47
N THR A 122 13.32 2.13 -13.02
CA THR A 122 13.70 2.53 -11.67
C THR A 122 12.50 3.07 -10.89
N LEU A 123 12.61 3.04 -9.55
CA LEU A 123 11.58 3.59 -8.67
C LEU A 123 11.39 5.10 -8.90
N ALA A 124 12.47 5.83 -9.16
CA ALA A 124 12.41 7.26 -9.47
C ALA A 124 11.65 7.55 -10.77
N ASP A 125 11.87 6.73 -11.80
CA ASP A 125 11.17 6.84 -13.07
C ASP A 125 9.68 6.50 -12.91
N TRP A 126 9.35 5.51 -12.08
CA TRP A 126 7.96 5.22 -11.72
C TRP A 126 7.30 6.41 -11.03
N GLN A 127 7.96 7.00 -10.02
CA GLN A 127 7.44 8.19 -9.34
C GLN A 127 7.22 9.36 -10.31
N ALA A 128 8.15 9.57 -11.24
CA ALA A 128 8.02 10.60 -12.28
C ALA A 128 6.89 10.28 -13.28
N ALA A 129 6.71 9.02 -13.64
CA ALA A 129 5.66 8.59 -14.56
C ALA A 129 4.25 8.70 -13.95
N LEU A 130 4.13 8.62 -12.63
CA LEU A 130 2.87 8.76 -11.90
C LEU A 130 2.47 10.21 -11.64
N GLN A 131 3.32 11.20 -11.96
CA GLN A 131 2.94 12.61 -11.84
C GLN A 131 1.89 12.97 -12.88
N GLY A 132 0.86 13.73 -12.49
CA GLY A 132 -0.21 14.16 -13.38
C GLY A 132 -1.45 14.61 -12.61
N ARG A 133 -2.45 15.08 -13.35
CA ARG A 133 -3.69 15.65 -12.80
C ARG A 133 -4.53 14.63 -12.03
N CYS A 134 -4.36 13.36 -12.33
CA CYS A 134 -5.10 12.26 -11.68
C CYS A 134 -4.46 11.77 -10.36
N VAL A 135 -3.24 12.21 -10.03
CA VAL A 135 -2.51 11.74 -8.85
C VAL A 135 -2.18 12.89 -7.91
N ARG A 136 -2.63 12.80 -6.67
CA ARG A 136 -2.19 13.70 -5.62
C ARG A 136 -0.82 13.24 -5.10
N GLY A 137 0.20 14.06 -5.29
CA GLY A 137 1.54 13.83 -4.71
C GLY A 137 1.56 14.04 -3.20
N GLN A 138 2.66 13.63 -2.57
CA GLN A 138 2.90 13.86 -1.14
C GLN A 138 2.90 15.36 -0.81
N GLY A 139 2.18 15.75 0.24
CA GLY A 139 2.08 17.14 0.67
C GLY A 139 1.28 18.07 -0.26
N ALA A 140 0.82 17.58 -1.41
CA ALA A 140 0.01 18.37 -2.32
C ALA A 140 -1.42 18.55 -1.79
N PRO A 141 -2.06 19.72 -2.08
CA PRO A 141 -3.43 19.98 -1.71
C PRO A 141 -4.38 18.97 -2.37
N ASP A 142 -5.45 18.62 -1.66
CA ASP A 142 -6.48 17.74 -2.20
C ASP A 142 -7.41 18.52 -3.15
N GLN A 143 -7.34 18.21 -4.43
CA GLN A 143 -8.17 18.78 -5.49
C GLN A 143 -9.13 17.75 -6.10
N GLY A 144 -9.36 16.63 -5.42
CA GLY A 144 -10.25 15.59 -5.90
C GLY A 144 -9.60 14.50 -6.75
N GLN A 145 -8.29 14.44 -6.79
CA GLN A 145 -7.56 13.43 -7.59
C GLN A 145 -7.98 12.01 -7.19
N PRO A 146 -8.26 11.12 -8.16
CA PRO A 146 -8.70 9.76 -7.87
C PRO A 146 -7.63 8.88 -7.25
N LEU A 147 -6.36 9.18 -7.49
CA LEU A 147 -5.19 8.47 -6.96
C LEU A 147 -4.40 9.34 -5.99
N VAL A 148 -3.72 8.69 -5.06
CA VAL A 148 -2.84 9.35 -4.07
C VAL A 148 -1.52 8.60 -3.99
N LEU A 149 -0.42 9.33 -4.14
CA LEU A 149 0.92 8.82 -3.89
C LEU A 149 1.30 9.17 -2.45
N GLY A 150 1.45 8.15 -1.61
CA GLY A 150 1.83 8.23 -0.20
C GLY A 150 3.09 7.41 0.09
N GLY A 151 3.28 7.04 1.35
CA GLY A 151 4.47 6.29 1.80
C GLY A 151 5.67 7.21 2.04
N THR A 152 6.87 6.65 1.95
CA THR A 152 8.15 7.38 2.03
C THR A 152 8.80 7.46 0.64
N PRO A 153 9.78 8.35 0.41
CA PRO A 153 10.49 8.40 -0.87
C PRO A 153 11.10 7.06 -1.30
N ASP A 154 11.60 6.27 -0.33
CA ASP A 154 12.22 4.96 -0.58
C ASP A 154 11.19 3.82 -0.66
N ALA A 155 9.99 4.02 -0.14
CA ALA A 155 8.89 3.07 -0.15
C ALA A 155 7.57 3.77 -0.50
N PRO A 156 7.42 4.29 -1.72
CA PRO A 156 6.22 4.96 -2.16
C PRO A 156 5.08 3.96 -2.39
N LEU A 157 3.89 4.37 -1.99
CA LEU A 157 2.66 3.58 -2.05
C LEU A 157 1.63 4.33 -2.89
N LEU A 158 1.07 3.66 -3.90
CA LEU A 158 -0.03 4.21 -4.69
C LEU A 158 -1.35 3.71 -4.12
N TYR A 159 -2.28 4.64 -3.88
CA TYR A 159 -3.60 4.38 -3.32
C TYR A 159 -4.72 4.84 -4.26
N LEU A 160 -5.86 4.17 -4.20
CA LEU A 160 -7.11 4.82 -4.52
C LEU A 160 -7.40 5.87 -3.42
N ARG A 161 -7.89 7.06 -3.81
CA ARG A 161 -8.16 8.18 -2.90
C ARG A 161 -8.95 7.77 -1.65
N ARG A 162 -9.96 6.93 -1.80
CA ARG A 162 -10.81 6.48 -0.70
C ARG A 162 -10.01 5.72 0.37
N TYR A 163 -9.09 4.84 -0.04
CA TYR A 163 -8.29 4.05 0.89
C TYR A 163 -7.23 4.89 1.59
N ALA A 164 -6.57 5.81 0.88
CA ALA A 164 -5.67 6.78 1.52
C ALA A 164 -6.41 7.58 2.60
N GLY A 165 -7.65 8.02 2.31
CA GLY A 165 -8.48 8.73 3.29
C GLY A 165 -8.93 7.85 4.46
N TYR A 166 -9.19 6.57 4.23
CA TYR A 166 -9.55 5.64 5.31
C TYR A 166 -8.35 5.37 6.22
N GLU A 167 -7.20 5.05 5.65
CA GLU A 167 -5.96 4.80 6.39
C GLU A 167 -5.56 6.01 7.24
N GLN A 168 -5.61 7.21 6.65
CA GLN A 168 -5.32 8.45 7.38
C GLN A 168 -6.27 8.66 8.56
N ARG A 169 -7.58 8.48 8.36
CA ARG A 169 -8.58 8.66 9.45
C ARG A 169 -8.42 7.62 10.55
N VAL A 170 -8.18 6.36 10.19
CA VAL A 170 -7.94 5.29 11.16
C VAL A 170 -6.65 5.57 11.92
N GLY A 171 -5.55 5.88 11.22
CA GLY A 171 -4.26 6.22 11.85
C GLY A 171 -4.36 7.40 12.82
N GLN A 172 -5.01 8.49 12.41
CA GLN A 172 -5.25 9.65 13.29
C GLN A 172 -6.08 9.27 14.52
N GLY A 173 -7.15 8.49 14.33
CA GLY A 173 -8.00 8.04 15.43
C GLY A 173 -7.25 7.13 16.43
N LEU A 174 -6.36 6.27 15.94
CA LEU A 174 -5.51 5.44 16.80
C LEU A 174 -4.47 6.29 17.56
N LEU A 175 -3.79 7.20 16.87
CA LEU A 175 -2.78 8.08 17.49
C LEU A 175 -3.38 9.00 18.56
N GLN A 176 -4.56 9.57 18.30
CA GLN A 176 -5.27 10.39 19.29
C GLN A 176 -5.59 9.60 20.56
N ARG A 177 -6.00 8.34 20.42
CA ARG A 177 -6.28 7.48 21.57
C ARG A 177 -5.01 7.04 22.29
N ALA A 178 -3.97 6.69 21.54
CA ALA A 178 -2.69 6.25 22.09
C ALA A 178 -1.98 7.37 22.87
N GLY A 179 -2.10 8.61 22.40
CA GLY A 179 -1.47 9.78 23.03
C GLY A 179 -2.23 10.37 24.22
N ALA A 180 -3.43 9.90 24.54
CA ALA A 180 -4.26 10.43 25.61
C ALA A 180 -4.24 9.51 26.84
N PRO A 181 -3.42 9.83 27.88
CA PRO A 181 -3.42 9.07 29.11
C PRO A 181 -4.75 9.21 29.86
N LEU A 182 -5.15 8.17 30.57
CA LEU A 182 -6.29 8.19 31.47
C LEU A 182 -5.79 8.41 32.92
N PRO A 183 -6.44 9.27 33.71
CA PRO A 183 -6.20 9.33 35.12
C PRO A 183 -6.67 8.02 35.77
N VAL A 184 -5.84 7.45 36.61
CA VAL A 184 -6.15 6.22 37.33
C VAL A 184 -5.92 6.46 38.82
N PRO A 185 -6.83 6.05 39.72
CA PRO A 185 -6.60 6.10 41.14
C PRO A 185 -5.51 5.07 41.53
N GLU A 186 -4.25 5.50 41.54
CA GLU A 186 -3.08 4.63 41.63
C GLU A 186 -3.09 3.68 42.84
N VAL A 187 -3.51 4.19 44.01
CA VAL A 187 -3.58 3.37 45.23
C VAL A 187 -4.60 2.26 45.08
N ALA A 188 -5.82 2.56 44.63
CA ALA A 188 -6.86 1.59 44.44
C ALA A 188 -6.51 0.59 43.32
N ALA A 189 -5.92 1.08 42.21
CA ALA A 189 -5.46 0.24 41.11
C ALA A 189 -4.42 -0.77 41.56
N ARG A 190 -3.45 -0.35 42.40
CA ARG A 190 -2.42 -1.24 42.96
C ARG A 190 -3.04 -2.32 43.83
N ILE A 191 -3.95 -1.97 44.75
CA ILE A 191 -4.64 -2.93 45.62
C ILE A 191 -5.38 -3.98 44.78
N TRP A 192 -6.12 -3.57 43.76
CA TRP A 192 -6.85 -4.50 42.90
C TRP A 192 -5.95 -5.36 41.99
N LEU A 193 -4.84 -4.79 41.48
CA LEU A 193 -3.84 -5.55 40.75
C LEU A 193 -3.20 -6.61 41.63
N ASP A 194 -2.85 -6.30 42.88
CA ASP A 194 -2.28 -7.27 43.82
C ASP A 194 -3.29 -8.35 44.19
N ARG A 195 -4.57 -8.02 44.28
CA ARG A 195 -5.65 -8.97 44.56
C ARG A 195 -5.94 -9.93 43.40
N PHE A 196 -5.89 -9.43 42.14
CA PHE A 196 -6.17 -10.28 40.96
C PHE A 196 -4.96 -11.04 40.46
N PHE A 197 -3.75 -10.62 40.77
CA PHE A 197 -2.53 -11.27 40.36
C PHE A 197 -1.71 -11.65 41.63
N ALA A 198 -1.77 -12.90 42.00
CA ALA A 198 -1.04 -13.39 43.17
C ALA A 198 0.47 -13.13 43.01
N PRO A 199 1.18 -12.87 44.13
CA PRO A 199 2.63 -12.76 44.11
C PRO A 199 3.24 -14.04 43.49
N ARG A 200 4.24 -13.89 42.64
CA ARG A 200 5.00 -14.97 42.08
C ARG A 200 6.18 -15.31 43.02
N GLU A 201 6.42 -16.58 43.24
CA GLU A 201 7.54 -17.04 44.05
C GLU A 201 8.89 -16.83 43.34
N ASP A 202 8.89 -16.81 41.99
CA ASP A 202 10.06 -16.76 41.11
C ASP A 202 10.44 -15.30 40.80
N ALA A 203 10.45 -14.36 41.50
CA ALA A 203 10.86 -12.93 41.22
C ALA A 203 10.77 -12.47 39.74
N ALA A 204 10.15 -13.26 38.87
CA ALA A 204 9.99 -12.96 37.45
C ALA A 204 8.87 -11.96 37.26
N THR A 205 9.02 -11.10 36.24
CA THR A 205 8.00 -10.12 35.88
C THR A 205 6.69 -10.79 35.48
N ASP A 206 5.60 -10.46 36.15
CA ASP A 206 4.27 -10.85 35.72
C ASP A 206 3.80 -9.93 34.57
N TRP A 207 4.02 -10.41 33.35
CA TRP A 207 3.66 -9.68 32.13
C TRP A 207 2.16 -9.43 32.00
N GLN A 208 1.32 -10.30 32.54
CA GLN A 208 -0.14 -10.15 32.52
C GLN A 208 -0.58 -9.00 33.45
N LYS A 209 -0.02 -8.96 34.65
CA LYS A 209 -0.22 -7.87 35.62
C LYS A 209 0.24 -6.53 35.04
N LEU A 210 1.44 -6.53 34.44
CA LEU A 210 2.01 -5.33 33.80
C LEU A 210 1.14 -4.87 32.63
N ALA A 211 0.68 -5.80 31.77
CA ALA A 211 -0.22 -5.48 30.66
C ALA A 211 -1.52 -4.81 31.14
N CYS A 212 -2.13 -5.34 32.22
CA CYS A 212 -3.30 -4.72 32.82
C CYS A 212 -3.02 -3.33 33.42
N ALA A 213 -1.90 -3.17 34.10
CA ALA A 213 -1.50 -1.88 34.69
C ALA A 213 -1.27 -0.80 33.62
N VAL A 214 -0.65 -1.16 32.49
CA VAL A 214 -0.44 -0.27 31.36
C VAL A 214 -1.79 0.05 30.69
N ALA A 215 -2.65 -0.95 30.48
CA ALA A 215 -3.94 -0.79 29.82
C ALA A 215 -4.90 0.11 30.59
N LEU A 216 -4.87 0.10 31.91
CA LEU A 216 -5.66 1.02 32.76
C LEU A 216 -5.38 2.49 32.50
N ARG A 217 -4.14 2.83 32.10
CA ARG A 217 -3.65 4.20 31.88
C ARG A 217 -3.83 4.70 30.47
N ALA A 218 -4.35 3.89 29.55
CA ALA A 218 -4.39 4.22 28.14
C ALA A 218 -5.81 4.11 27.56
N ARG A 219 -6.17 5.03 26.67
CA ARG A 219 -7.44 4.93 25.91
C ARG A 219 -7.37 3.88 24.80
N LEU A 220 -6.18 3.47 24.41
CA LEU A 220 -5.94 2.39 23.46
C LEU A 220 -4.78 1.54 23.97
N SER A 221 -5.00 0.25 24.07
CA SER A 221 -3.96 -0.71 24.41
C SER A 221 -4.05 -1.92 23.48
N VAL A 222 -2.91 -2.46 23.09
CA VAL A 222 -2.79 -3.66 22.27
C VAL A 222 -2.08 -4.73 23.09
N ILE A 223 -2.80 -5.81 23.41
CA ILE A 223 -2.24 -6.95 24.13
C ILE A 223 -1.98 -8.08 23.13
N THR A 224 -0.71 -8.38 22.89
CA THR A 224 -0.28 -9.42 21.96
C THR A 224 0.28 -10.63 22.71
N GLY A 225 0.36 -11.76 22.02
CA GLY A 225 0.96 -12.99 22.56
C GLY A 225 0.61 -14.21 21.70
N GLY A 226 1.44 -15.24 21.75
CA GLY A 226 1.21 -16.51 21.06
C GLY A 226 -0.03 -17.26 21.54
N PRO A 227 -0.38 -18.38 20.90
CA PRO A 227 -1.40 -19.30 21.40
C PRO A 227 -1.08 -19.74 22.83
N GLY A 228 -2.09 -19.83 23.70
CA GLY A 228 -1.92 -20.33 25.07
C GLY A 228 -1.28 -19.37 26.08
N THR A 229 -0.87 -18.15 25.70
CA THR A 229 -0.23 -17.17 26.62
C THR A 229 -1.20 -16.49 27.61
N GLY A 230 -2.47 -16.88 27.62
CA GLY A 230 -3.45 -16.35 28.59
C GLY A 230 -4.03 -14.98 28.20
N LYS A 231 -4.06 -14.62 26.91
CA LYS A 231 -4.66 -13.33 26.47
C LYS A 231 -6.09 -13.11 26.95
N THR A 232 -6.95 -14.13 26.81
CA THR A 232 -8.35 -14.06 27.28
C THR A 232 -8.43 -13.91 28.79
N TYR A 233 -7.56 -14.60 29.53
CA TYR A 233 -7.46 -14.48 30.98
C TYR A 233 -7.02 -13.06 31.40
N THR A 234 -6.05 -12.47 30.71
CA THR A 234 -5.61 -11.10 30.92
C THR A 234 -6.74 -10.10 30.61
N ALA A 235 -7.48 -10.30 29.52
CA ALA A 235 -8.62 -9.47 29.16
C ALA A 235 -9.74 -9.53 30.21
N ALA A 236 -10.07 -10.74 30.71
CA ALA A 236 -11.08 -10.89 31.78
C ALA A 236 -10.68 -10.17 33.07
N ARG A 237 -9.39 -10.22 33.45
CA ARG A 237 -8.91 -9.51 34.62
C ARG A 237 -8.86 -8.00 34.41
N LEU A 238 -8.50 -7.54 33.22
CA LEU A 238 -8.60 -6.13 32.89
C LEU A 238 -10.03 -5.60 33.00
N LEU A 239 -11.00 -6.36 32.52
CA LEU A 239 -12.42 -6.00 32.68
C LEU A 239 -12.83 -5.94 34.15
N ALA A 240 -12.42 -6.94 34.96
CA ALA A 240 -12.68 -6.94 36.40
C ALA A 240 -12.04 -5.74 37.10
N LEU A 241 -10.81 -5.34 36.71
CA LEU A 241 -10.14 -4.15 37.22
C LEU A 241 -10.89 -2.87 36.84
N LEU A 242 -11.34 -2.74 35.59
CA LEU A 242 -12.10 -1.60 35.12
C LEU A 242 -13.42 -1.47 35.88
N LEU A 243 -14.12 -2.57 36.12
CA LEU A 243 -15.36 -2.58 36.91
C LEU A 243 -15.10 -2.21 38.39
N ALA A 244 -14.04 -2.76 38.98
CA ALA A 244 -13.70 -2.50 40.38
C ALA A 244 -13.22 -1.07 40.68
N LEU A 245 -12.64 -0.42 39.68
CA LEU A 245 -12.17 0.97 39.76
C LEU A 245 -13.20 2.00 39.31
N HIS A 246 -14.33 1.54 38.79
CA HIS A 246 -15.37 2.40 38.25
C HIS A 246 -16.26 2.94 39.38
N GLU A 247 -16.61 4.23 39.29
CA GLU A 247 -17.56 4.86 40.23
C GLU A 247 -18.97 4.44 39.91
N GLU A 248 -19.74 4.01 40.93
CA GLU A 248 -21.14 3.52 40.80
C GLU A 248 -22.11 4.55 40.18
N ALA A 249 -21.80 5.82 40.27
CA ALA A 249 -22.66 6.90 39.77
C ALA A 249 -22.80 6.94 38.23
N ASN A 250 -21.87 6.28 37.48
CA ASN A 250 -21.91 6.29 36.03
C ASN A 250 -21.60 4.88 35.46
N PRO A 251 -22.60 4.11 35.03
CA PRO A 251 -22.40 2.70 34.67
C PRO A 251 -21.41 2.51 33.50
N LEU A 252 -20.42 1.68 33.72
CA LEU A 252 -19.42 1.33 32.70
C LEU A 252 -20.10 0.49 31.59
N ARG A 253 -20.01 0.97 30.34
CA ARG A 253 -20.49 0.23 29.18
C ARG A 253 -19.32 -0.54 28.56
N VAL A 254 -19.44 -1.85 28.52
CA VAL A 254 -18.46 -2.76 27.89
C VAL A 254 -19.08 -3.39 26.67
N ALA A 255 -18.35 -3.32 25.54
CA ALA A 255 -18.71 -4.04 24.31
C ALA A 255 -17.57 -4.98 23.95
N LEU A 256 -17.89 -6.22 23.66
CA LEU A 256 -16.94 -7.23 23.17
C LEU A 256 -17.23 -7.48 21.69
N ALA A 257 -16.17 -7.58 20.89
CA ALA A 257 -16.27 -7.91 19.47
C ALA A 257 -15.18 -8.90 19.09
N ALA A 258 -15.52 -9.82 18.21
CA ALA A 258 -14.58 -10.80 17.68
C ALA A 258 -14.86 -11.03 16.19
N PRO A 259 -13.84 -11.44 15.40
CA PRO A 259 -14.02 -11.72 13.98
C PRO A 259 -14.87 -12.97 13.70
N THR A 260 -15.05 -13.85 14.71
CA THR A 260 -15.88 -15.04 14.59
C THR A 260 -16.78 -15.19 15.83
N GLY A 261 -18.00 -15.71 15.67
CA GLY A 261 -18.93 -15.94 16.77
C GLY A 261 -18.41 -16.90 17.85
N LYS A 262 -17.43 -17.76 17.53
CA LYS A 262 -16.78 -18.65 18.52
C LYS A 262 -15.79 -17.89 19.42
N ALA A 263 -15.28 -16.76 18.97
CA ALA A 263 -14.30 -15.96 19.70
C ALA A 263 -14.94 -14.81 20.49
N ALA A 264 -16.22 -14.48 20.23
CA ALA A 264 -17.06 -13.58 21.01
C ALA A 264 -17.72 -14.35 22.18
#